data_bd26e51d7a8f47edc78cad0a384699ef
#
_entry.id   bd26e51d7a8f47edc78cad0a384699ef
#
_cell.length_a   1.000
_cell.length_b   1.000
_cell.length_c   1.000
_cell.angle_alpha   90.00
_cell.angle_beta   90.00
_cell.angle_gamma   90.00
#
_symmetry.space_group_name_H-M   'P 1'
#
loop_
_entity.id
_entity.type
_entity.pdbx_description
1 polymer ?
#
loop_
_entity_poly.entity_id
_entity_poly.type
_entity_poly.pdbx_seq_one_letter_code
_entity_poly.pdbx_strand_id
1 'polypeptide(L)'
;MKKLKITYLFLLFSGVVAAQSGQTVNEGILYVSPGTLVSVESDFDNKGMGEYENNGEVLLKGNFNNDGITSFNPALGGYTRFEGYTQQNITGSIPADFYNVLFRNPNPQPAFRLYGDISISGNADFYQGIVQDDIFGGIIIFEDEATHTNTSDESFVDGYAVKNGTTDFSFPIGDGQYYRYAAISAPDDQSSAFTGKYYFEDSNMLYPHESRAQEIEIIDNREYWTIDKTGGEADVMITLSWDEFTTTPSELLVESTEAIRVVRWDTEAGMWVDEGGVQDMFAKTVTTPVHVSGYGVFTLGRLRKGYLPTEDIVIYNGLTPDGDGKNDYFYIEGITNHPGNTVQIYNRWGIKVYETAEYDSNGNVFTGVSSGRATLSQRDRLPAGTYFYVIQYPHRGTTIKKSGYLYISSAD
;
A
#
# COMPACT_ATOMS: atom_id res chain seq x y z
N MET A 1 79.16 47.17 -13.20
CA MET A 1 77.73 46.88 -12.98
C MET A 1 77.56 45.37 -12.74
N LYS A 2 77.44 44.94 -11.48
CA LYS A 2 77.17 43.52 -11.12
C LYS A 2 75.64 43.30 -11.18
N LYS A 3 75.19 42.38 -12.03
CA LYS A 3 73.76 41.95 -12.11
C LYS A 3 73.48 40.99 -10.94
N LEU A 4 72.58 41.43 -10.07
CA LEU A 4 72.04 40.60 -8.95
C LEU A 4 71.03 39.61 -9.55
N LYS A 5 71.28 38.29 -9.46
CA LYS A 5 70.34 37.25 -9.80
C LYS A 5 69.52 36.96 -8.55
N ILE A 6 68.24 37.30 -8.56
CA ILE A 6 67.26 36.93 -7.54
C ILE A 6 66.71 35.54 -7.94
N THR A 7 67.04 34.52 -7.10
CA THR A 7 66.45 33.17 -7.26
C THR A 7 65.25 33.10 -6.36
N TYR A 8 64.06 32.93 -6.93
CA TYR A 8 62.83 32.67 -6.18
C TYR A 8 62.78 31.19 -5.84
N LEU A 9 62.83 30.89 -4.56
CA LEU A 9 62.59 29.51 -4.05
C LEU A 9 61.07 29.38 -3.84
N PHE A 10 60.38 28.63 -4.71
CA PHE A 10 59.00 28.22 -4.49
C PHE A 10 59.00 27.05 -3.52
N LEU A 11 58.60 27.27 -2.26
CA LEU A 11 58.27 26.23 -1.31
C LEU A 11 56.85 25.73 -1.66
N LEU A 12 56.75 24.57 -2.28
CA LEU A 12 55.48 23.82 -2.40
C LEU A 12 55.17 23.24 -1.01
N PHE A 13 54.24 23.86 -0.28
CA PHE A 13 53.59 23.24 0.85
C PHE A 13 52.58 22.21 0.31
N SER A 14 52.91 20.94 0.27
CA SER A 14 51.97 19.86 0.17
C SER A 14 51.30 19.69 1.54
N GLY A 15 50.21 20.43 1.77
CA GLY A 15 49.36 20.16 2.92
C GLY A 15 48.70 18.78 2.70
N VAL A 16 49.00 17.82 3.56
CA VAL A 16 48.22 16.62 3.71
C VAL A 16 46.88 17.09 4.29
N VAL A 17 45.86 17.18 3.47
CA VAL A 17 44.46 17.31 3.92
C VAL A 17 44.10 15.94 4.47
N ALA A 18 44.29 15.71 5.77
CA ALA A 18 43.64 14.63 6.46
C ALA A 18 42.16 14.99 6.51
N ALA A 19 41.36 14.33 5.67
CA ALA A 19 39.90 14.31 5.88
C ALA A 19 39.69 13.69 7.26
N GLN A 20 39.27 14.50 8.25
CA GLN A 20 38.79 13.96 9.51
C GLN A 20 37.56 13.14 9.18
N SER A 21 37.63 11.83 9.33
CA SER A 21 36.47 10.93 9.43
C SER A 21 35.81 11.14 10.80
N GLY A 22 35.30 12.34 11.03
CA GLY A 22 34.61 12.68 12.26
C GLY A 22 33.11 12.48 12.04
N GLN A 23 32.48 11.79 12.97
CA GLN A 23 31.02 11.71 13.08
C GLN A 23 30.42 13.11 13.28
N THR A 24 29.29 13.43 12.66
CA THR A 24 28.51 14.63 12.95
C THR A 24 27.60 14.34 14.13
N VAL A 25 27.81 15.01 15.26
CA VAL A 25 27.05 14.77 16.49
C VAL A 25 26.20 15.98 16.84
N ASN A 26 24.91 15.78 17.12
CA ASN A 26 24.03 16.77 17.69
C ASN A 26 23.70 16.43 19.15
N GLU A 27 24.15 17.28 20.09
CA GLU A 27 23.83 17.20 21.53
C GLU A 27 23.00 18.39 22.02
N GLY A 28 22.56 19.24 21.11
CA GLY A 28 21.80 20.45 21.39
C GLY A 28 20.70 20.65 20.37
N ILE A 29 20.43 21.90 19.97
CA ILE A 29 19.41 22.23 18.98
C ILE A 29 20.08 22.42 17.63
N LEU A 30 19.71 21.60 16.66
CA LEU A 30 20.04 21.74 15.25
C LEU A 30 18.78 22.03 14.45
N TYR A 31 18.66 23.25 13.96
CA TYR A 31 17.54 23.69 13.13
C TYR A 31 18.00 23.95 11.70
N VAL A 32 17.37 23.29 10.73
CA VAL A 32 17.60 23.52 9.30
C VAL A 32 16.40 24.29 8.74
N SER A 33 16.64 25.55 8.39
CA SER A 33 15.57 26.45 7.92
C SER A 33 15.15 26.15 6.46
N PRO A 34 13.91 26.51 6.07
CA PRO A 34 13.48 26.38 4.69
C PRO A 34 14.47 27.00 3.68
N GLY A 35 14.67 26.30 2.57
CA GLY A 35 15.61 26.73 1.51
C GLY A 35 17.10 26.54 1.85
N THR A 36 17.43 25.95 3.01
CA THR A 36 18.80 25.59 3.38
C THR A 36 19.09 24.16 2.93
N LEU A 37 20.24 23.97 2.30
CA LEU A 37 20.79 22.65 1.98
C LEU A 37 21.96 22.34 2.92
N VAL A 38 21.89 21.21 3.61
CA VAL A 38 22.97 20.69 4.46
C VAL A 38 23.41 19.34 3.91
N SER A 39 24.70 19.12 3.74
CA SER A 39 25.27 17.81 3.39
C SER A 39 26.12 17.27 4.53
N VAL A 40 25.76 16.09 5.02
CA VAL A 40 26.50 15.36 6.04
C VAL A 40 27.22 14.20 5.35
N GLU A 41 28.53 14.33 5.22
CA GLU A 41 29.37 13.36 4.49
C GLU A 41 29.75 12.13 5.36
N SER A 42 29.66 12.27 6.69
CA SER A 42 29.93 11.23 7.70
C SER A 42 28.64 10.72 8.34
N ASP A 43 28.77 9.84 9.32
CA ASP A 43 27.63 9.45 10.15
C ASP A 43 27.02 10.66 10.86
N PHE A 44 25.71 10.68 10.98
CA PHE A 44 24.95 11.66 11.74
C PHE A 44 24.37 11.00 13.00
N ASP A 45 24.66 11.57 14.15
CA ASP A 45 24.28 11.03 15.44
C ASP A 45 23.53 12.09 16.27
N ASN A 46 22.21 11.95 16.37
CA ASN A 46 21.36 12.78 17.20
C ASN A 46 21.25 12.14 18.59
N LYS A 47 22.01 12.66 19.55
CA LYS A 47 22.11 12.13 20.92
C LYS A 47 20.84 12.39 21.74
N GLY A 48 20.70 11.72 22.87
CA GLY A 48 19.50 11.75 23.71
C GLY A 48 19.01 13.13 24.19
N MET A 49 19.89 14.15 24.19
CA MET A 49 19.51 15.55 24.43
C MET A 49 19.47 16.39 23.15
N GLY A 50 19.71 15.79 22.02
CA GLY A 50 19.68 16.46 20.71
C GLY A 50 18.24 16.70 20.24
N GLU A 51 17.99 17.90 19.79
CA GLU A 51 16.75 18.28 19.07
C GLU A 51 17.15 18.62 17.63
N TYR A 52 16.75 17.79 16.68
CA TYR A 52 17.00 18.00 15.26
C TYR A 52 15.67 18.30 14.55
N GLU A 53 15.52 19.54 14.09
CA GLU A 53 14.35 19.97 13.32
C GLU A 53 14.77 20.30 11.89
N ASN A 54 14.25 19.53 10.91
CA ASN A 54 14.54 19.74 9.49
C ASN A 54 13.33 20.30 8.74
N ASN A 55 13.42 21.59 8.38
CA ASN A 55 12.47 22.26 7.49
C ASN A 55 13.12 22.70 6.17
N GLY A 56 14.34 22.24 5.89
CA GLY A 56 15.09 22.45 4.67
C GLY A 56 15.35 21.14 3.94
N GLU A 57 16.53 21.02 3.37
CA GLU A 57 17.00 19.81 2.67
C GLU A 57 18.29 19.30 3.33
N VAL A 58 18.29 18.03 3.75
CA VAL A 58 19.46 17.41 4.40
C VAL A 58 19.85 16.15 3.68
N LEU A 59 21.09 16.08 3.19
CA LEU A 59 21.69 14.91 2.58
C LEU A 59 22.51 14.15 3.63
N LEU A 60 22.18 12.90 3.85
CA LEU A 60 22.86 11.98 4.74
C LEU A 60 23.60 10.91 3.92
N LYS A 61 24.92 10.95 3.89
CA LYS A 61 25.74 10.00 3.12
C LYS A 61 26.30 8.86 3.95
N GLY A 62 26.40 9.04 5.27
CA GLY A 62 26.75 8.01 6.24
C GLY A 62 25.53 7.40 6.91
N ASN A 63 25.75 6.71 8.01
CA ASN A 63 24.70 6.18 8.87
C ASN A 63 23.94 7.30 9.57
N PHE A 64 22.73 7.01 10.01
CA PHE A 64 21.90 7.89 10.83
C PHE A 64 21.54 7.21 12.15
N ASN A 65 21.76 7.90 13.27
CA ASN A 65 21.30 7.45 14.58
C ASN A 65 20.45 8.51 15.25
N ASN A 66 19.31 8.12 15.83
CA ASN A 66 18.39 8.99 16.54
C ASN A 66 18.07 8.47 17.95
N ASP A 67 18.74 9.02 18.95
CA ASP A 67 18.41 8.82 20.37
C ASP A 67 17.75 10.05 20.99
N GLY A 68 17.62 11.15 20.21
CA GLY A 68 17.01 12.41 20.59
C GLY A 68 15.70 12.65 19.86
N ILE A 69 15.27 13.91 19.77
CA ILE A 69 14.09 14.31 19.04
C ILE A 69 14.49 14.64 17.59
N THR A 70 13.88 13.97 16.63
CA THR A 70 13.93 14.35 15.21
C THR A 70 12.54 14.78 14.80
N SER A 71 12.40 15.98 14.23
CA SER A 71 11.09 16.57 13.90
C SER A 71 11.17 17.50 12.67
N PHE A 72 10.02 17.99 12.27
CA PHE A 72 9.84 19.02 11.25
C PHE A 72 8.62 19.89 11.60
N ASN A 73 8.49 21.06 10.97
CA ASN A 73 7.27 21.86 11.06
C ASN A 73 6.34 21.51 9.89
N PRO A 74 5.12 20.97 10.13
CA PRO A 74 4.20 20.54 9.06
C PRO A 74 3.85 21.64 8.04
N ALA A 75 3.86 22.91 8.45
CA ALA A 75 3.59 24.04 7.56
C ALA A 75 4.78 24.39 6.63
N LEU A 76 5.98 23.95 6.96
CA LEU A 76 7.21 24.26 6.23
C LEU A 76 7.71 23.05 5.44
N GLY A 77 7.38 21.85 5.90
CA GLY A 77 7.88 20.60 5.34
C GLY A 77 9.33 20.34 5.74
N GLY A 78 10.02 19.53 4.96
CA GLY A 78 11.40 19.15 5.13
C GLY A 78 11.74 18.00 4.19
N TYR A 79 12.98 17.90 3.76
CA TYR A 79 13.41 16.84 2.89
C TYR A 79 14.70 16.21 3.41
N THR A 80 14.62 14.95 3.81
CA THR A 80 15.76 14.15 4.26
C THR A 80 16.11 13.15 3.17
N ARG A 81 17.37 13.15 2.74
CA ARG A 81 17.84 12.30 1.63
C ARG A 81 18.92 11.36 2.15
N PHE A 82 18.61 10.08 2.17
CA PHE A 82 19.60 9.02 2.40
C PHE A 82 20.26 8.68 1.06
N GLU A 83 21.43 9.27 0.81
CA GLU A 83 22.17 9.19 -0.45
C GLU A 83 23.60 8.71 -0.28
N GLY A 84 23.79 7.55 0.36
CA GLY A 84 25.09 6.93 0.52
C GLY A 84 25.58 6.19 -0.73
N TYR A 85 26.84 5.77 -0.66
CA TYR A 85 27.47 4.87 -1.64
C TYR A 85 27.92 3.56 -1.00
N THR A 86 27.80 3.46 0.30
CA THR A 86 27.98 2.26 1.12
C THR A 86 26.68 1.94 1.80
N GLN A 87 26.50 0.73 2.27
CA GLN A 87 25.32 0.36 3.04
C GLN A 87 25.11 1.34 4.20
N GLN A 88 23.90 1.85 4.36
CA GLN A 88 23.52 2.78 5.41
C GLN A 88 22.69 2.09 6.48
N ASN A 89 23.07 2.29 7.74
CA ASN A 89 22.27 1.87 8.88
C ASN A 89 21.49 3.07 9.41
N ILE A 90 20.19 2.87 9.59
CA ILE A 90 19.28 3.82 10.22
C ILE A 90 18.93 3.23 11.58
N THR A 91 19.43 3.86 12.64
CA THR A 91 19.38 3.35 14.01
C THR A 91 18.77 4.38 14.94
N GLY A 92 18.47 3.99 16.16
CA GLY A 92 18.03 4.88 17.22
C GLY A 92 17.07 4.21 18.18
N SER A 93 16.97 4.78 19.37
CA SER A 93 16.06 4.34 20.42
C SER A 93 14.74 5.10 20.47
N ILE A 94 14.66 6.20 19.70
CA ILE A 94 13.46 7.03 19.56
C ILE A 94 13.12 7.11 18.07
N PRO A 95 11.84 6.95 17.68
CA PRO A 95 11.42 7.12 16.29
C PRO A 95 11.85 8.49 15.74
N ALA A 96 12.29 8.51 14.49
CA ALA A 96 12.68 9.74 13.82
C ALA A 96 11.54 10.22 12.90
N ASP A 97 11.01 11.42 13.14
CA ASP A 97 9.93 11.98 12.37
C ASP A 97 10.46 12.80 11.19
N PHE A 98 10.10 12.37 9.98
CA PHE A 98 10.46 13.05 8.73
C PHE A 98 9.20 13.51 7.97
N TYR A 99 9.33 14.61 7.22
CA TYR A 99 8.27 14.99 6.28
C TYR A 99 8.44 14.23 4.96
N ASN A 100 9.37 14.63 4.09
CA ASN A 100 9.71 13.88 2.88
C ASN A 100 11.04 13.14 3.06
N VAL A 101 11.11 11.93 2.51
CA VAL A 101 12.31 11.11 2.52
C VAL A 101 12.66 10.64 1.12
N LEU A 102 13.94 10.66 0.76
CA LEU A 102 14.48 9.97 -0.41
C LEU A 102 15.39 8.82 0.04
N PHE A 103 15.12 7.63 -0.47
CA PHE A 103 16.02 6.49 -0.43
C PHE A 103 16.73 6.34 -1.78
N ARG A 104 18.02 6.69 -1.82
CA ARG A 104 18.84 6.59 -3.03
C ARG A 104 20.24 6.10 -2.70
N ASN A 105 20.45 4.82 -2.83
CA ASN A 105 21.74 4.21 -2.58
C ASN A 105 21.97 3.03 -3.53
N PRO A 106 22.95 3.12 -4.45
CA PRO A 106 23.26 2.08 -5.43
C PRO A 106 24.05 0.90 -4.86
N ASN A 107 24.31 0.87 -3.55
CA ASN A 107 25.04 -0.23 -2.92
C ASN A 107 24.32 -1.56 -3.13
N PRO A 108 25.04 -2.70 -3.17
CA PRO A 108 24.38 -4.02 -3.19
C PRO A 108 23.35 -4.17 -2.07
N GLN A 109 22.22 -4.79 -2.41
CA GLN A 109 21.07 -4.89 -1.52
C GLN A 109 21.30 -5.85 -0.32
N PRO A 110 20.70 -5.54 0.84
CA PRO A 110 19.94 -4.33 1.14
C PRO A 110 20.84 -3.11 1.30
N ALA A 111 20.48 -2.01 0.65
CA ALA A 111 21.24 -0.78 0.71
C ALA A 111 21.04 -0.04 2.05
N PHE A 112 19.86 -0.22 2.66
CA PHE A 112 19.49 0.37 3.94
C PHE A 112 19.11 -0.71 4.95
N ARG A 113 19.65 -0.64 6.15
CA ARG A 113 19.28 -1.48 7.28
C ARG A 113 18.60 -0.62 8.33
N LEU A 114 17.35 -0.93 8.60
CA LEU A 114 16.53 -0.18 9.53
C LEU A 114 16.47 -0.89 10.88
N TYR A 115 17.16 -0.33 11.87
CA TYR A 115 17.17 -0.82 13.25
C TYR A 115 16.29 0.01 14.18
N GLY A 116 16.10 1.30 13.86
CA GLY A 116 15.24 2.22 14.59
C GLY A 116 14.03 2.60 13.75
N ASP A 117 12.95 2.99 14.40
CA ASP A 117 11.72 3.36 13.72
C ASP A 117 11.84 4.72 13.04
N ILE A 118 11.23 4.86 11.87
CA ILE A 118 11.07 6.14 11.20
C ILE A 118 9.59 6.38 10.86
N SER A 119 9.13 7.62 11.06
CA SER A 119 7.80 8.08 10.72
C SER A 119 7.88 9.09 9.58
N ILE A 120 7.01 8.95 8.57
CA ILE A 120 6.98 9.77 7.37
C ILE A 120 5.59 10.36 7.21
N SER A 121 5.50 11.70 7.18
CA SER A 121 4.23 12.42 7.06
C SER A 121 3.97 12.99 5.66
N GLY A 122 4.98 13.04 4.79
CA GLY A 122 4.89 13.49 3.40
C GLY A 122 5.08 12.34 2.42
N ASN A 123 6.04 12.47 1.51
CA ASN A 123 6.34 11.44 0.51
C ASN A 123 7.64 10.70 0.81
N ALA A 124 7.60 9.37 0.73
CA ALA A 124 8.78 8.51 0.67
C ALA A 124 9.10 8.20 -0.79
N ASP A 125 10.23 8.68 -1.28
CA ASP A 125 10.71 8.39 -2.63
C ASP A 125 11.69 7.20 -2.59
N PHE A 126 11.23 6.05 -3.08
CA PHE A 126 12.02 4.82 -3.21
C PHE A 126 12.74 4.81 -4.56
N TYR A 127 13.67 5.74 -4.74
CA TYR A 127 14.37 5.91 -6.03
C TYR A 127 15.31 4.73 -6.34
N GLN A 128 16.08 4.28 -5.34
CA GLN A 128 17.01 3.16 -5.49
C GLN A 128 17.48 2.64 -4.14
N GLY A 129 17.35 1.34 -3.91
CA GLY A 129 17.85 0.65 -2.73
C GLY A 129 16.76 0.12 -1.82
N ILE A 130 16.85 -1.16 -1.49
CA ILE A 130 15.92 -1.86 -0.60
C ILE A 130 16.17 -1.44 0.84
N VAL A 131 15.10 -1.08 1.55
CA VAL A 131 15.09 -0.81 2.99
C VAL A 131 14.66 -2.07 3.71
N GLN A 132 15.60 -2.71 4.40
CA GLN A 132 15.33 -3.94 5.12
C GLN A 132 15.18 -3.67 6.62
N ASP A 133 14.00 -4.03 7.16
CA ASP A 133 13.70 -3.93 8.59
C ASP A 133 13.42 -5.29 9.24
N ASP A 134 12.97 -6.27 8.48
CA ASP A 134 12.51 -7.58 8.94
C ASP A 134 13.46 -8.26 9.95
N ILE A 135 14.75 -8.29 9.65
CA ILE A 135 15.76 -8.94 10.51
C ILE A 135 16.47 -7.95 11.43
N PHE A 136 16.24 -6.65 11.28
CA PHE A 136 16.91 -5.58 12.04
C PHE A 136 16.00 -4.95 13.09
N GLY A 137 14.68 -5.07 12.95
CA GLY A 137 13.69 -4.76 13.97
C GLY A 137 13.20 -3.32 14.02
N GLY A 138 13.58 -2.45 13.07
CA GLY A 138 12.97 -1.14 12.88
C GLY A 138 11.67 -1.25 12.08
N ILE A 139 10.89 -0.17 12.01
CA ILE A 139 9.62 -0.10 11.28
C ILE A 139 9.54 1.22 10.52
N ILE A 140 9.02 1.18 9.28
CA ILE A 140 8.62 2.38 8.55
C ILE A 140 7.13 2.64 8.80
N ILE A 141 6.83 3.85 9.31
CA ILE A 141 5.49 4.31 9.60
C ILE A 141 5.12 5.41 8.62
N PHE A 142 4.01 5.23 7.90
CA PHE A 142 3.39 6.23 7.04
C PHE A 142 2.21 6.85 7.78
N GLU A 143 2.33 8.13 8.11
CA GLU A 143 1.28 8.87 8.78
C GLU A 143 0.09 9.17 7.87
N ASP A 144 -0.98 9.74 8.42
CA ASP A 144 -2.15 10.12 7.62
C ASP A 144 -1.72 11.05 6.47
N GLU A 145 -2.29 10.87 5.28
CA GLU A 145 -1.94 11.55 4.03
C GLU A 145 -0.52 11.25 3.47
N ALA A 146 0.34 10.51 4.18
CA ALA A 146 1.65 10.12 3.66
C ALA A 146 1.52 9.23 2.42
N THR A 147 2.44 9.43 1.48
CA THR A 147 2.49 8.72 0.19
C THR A 147 3.88 8.14 -0.07
N HIS A 148 3.99 7.32 -1.11
CA HIS A 148 5.29 6.89 -1.63
C HIS A 148 5.32 6.94 -3.16
N THR A 149 6.53 6.99 -3.72
CA THR A 149 6.78 7.03 -5.16
C THR A 149 7.98 6.16 -5.54
N ASN A 150 8.07 5.82 -6.84
CA ASN A 150 9.21 5.12 -7.46
C ASN A 150 9.50 3.70 -6.92
N THR A 151 8.57 3.08 -6.21
CA THR A 151 8.72 1.69 -5.77
C THR A 151 8.84 0.74 -6.97
N SER A 152 9.77 -0.19 -6.86
CA SER A 152 10.08 -1.19 -7.90
C SER A 152 10.82 -2.37 -7.28
N ASP A 153 11.14 -3.41 -8.07
CA ASP A 153 11.97 -4.54 -7.63
C ASP A 153 13.39 -4.11 -7.17
N GLU A 154 13.81 -2.88 -7.48
CA GLU A 154 15.10 -2.34 -7.02
C GLU A 154 15.00 -1.52 -5.74
N SER A 155 13.77 -1.15 -5.30
CA SER A 155 13.58 -0.25 -4.16
C SER A 155 12.18 -0.38 -3.54
N PHE A 156 12.13 -0.92 -2.36
CA PHE A 156 10.93 -1.18 -1.56
C PHE A 156 11.31 -1.43 -0.09
N VAL A 157 10.33 -1.72 0.76
CA VAL A 157 10.52 -2.15 2.15
C VAL A 157 10.51 -3.68 2.20
N ASP A 158 11.67 -4.28 2.48
CA ASP A 158 11.81 -5.70 2.78
C ASP A 158 11.56 -5.89 4.27
N GLY A 159 10.28 -6.03 4.63
CA GLY A 159 9.80 -6.14 6.00
C GLY A 159 8.44 -5.50 6.22
N TYR A 160 8.29 -4.79 7.34
CA TYR A 160 7.02 -4.26 7.81
C TYR A 160 6.84 -2.78 7.48
N ALA A 161 5.71 -2.44 6.89
CA ALA A 161 5.29 -1.06 6.73
C ALA A 161 3.97 -0.82 7.47
N VAL A 162 3.89 0.28 8.23
CA VAL A 162 2.69 0.69 8.96
C VAL A 162 2.05 1.88 8.27
N LYS A 163 0.73 1.88 8.15
CA LYS A 163 -0.07 3.02 7.71
C LYS A 163 -1.01 3.45 8.82
N ASN A 164 -0.90 4.69 9.22
CA ASN A 164 -1.81 5.36 10.16
C ASN A 164 -2.81 6.25 9.41
N GLY A 165 -4.01 6.44 9.99
CA GLY A 165 -4.99 7.43 9.55
C GLY A 165 -6.05 6.91 8.61
N THR A 166 -6.64 7.82 7.82
CA THR A 166 -7.89 7.62 7.08
C THR A 166 -7.75 7.57 5.56
N THR A 167 -6.53 7.70 5.04
CA THR A 167 -6.29 7.64 3.59
C THR A 167 -6.07 6.21 3.09
N ASP A 168 -6.55 5.91 1.87
CA ASP A 168 -6.19 4.66 1.18
C ASP A 168 -4.67 4.59 0.97
N PHE A 169 -4.14 3.38 0.98
CA PHE A 169 -2.70 3.22 0.93
C PHE A 169 -2.27 1.91 0.26
N SER A 170 -1.28 2.02 -0.61
CA SER A 170 -0.51 0.86 -1.12
C SER A 170 0.74 0.70 -0.28
N PHE A 171 0.94 -0.43 0.36
CA PHE A 171 2.14 -0.70 1.14
C PHE A 171 3.34 -0.92 0.19
N PRO A 172 4.44 -0.18 0.35
CA PRO A 172 5.62 -0.30 -0.50
C PRO A 172 6.49 -1.52 -0.14
N ILE A 173 5.88 -2.71 -0.05
CA ILE A 173 6.48 -3.93 0.50
C ILE A 173 6.92 -4.92 -0.57
N GLY A 174 7.92 -5.71 -0.24
CA GLY A 174 8.46 -6.78 -1.04
C GLY A 174 9.34 -7.72 -0.21
N ASP A 175 9.91 -8.74 -0.85
CA ASP A 175 10.82 -9.68 -0.22
C ASP A 175 11.89 -10.12 -1.23
N GLY A 176 13.13 -10.08 -0.79
CA GLY A 176 14.30 -10.46 -1.57
C GLY A 176 14.53 -9.56 -2.78
N GLN A 177 13.97 -9.91 -3.94
CA GLN A 177 14.12 -9.17 -5.19
C GLN A 177 12.78 -8.76 -5.81
N TYR A 178 11.68 -8.98 -5.11
CA TYR A 178 10.35 -8.83 -5.66
C TYR A 178 9.53 -7.81 -4.87
N TYR A 179 9.20 -6.70 -5.52
CA TYR A 179 8.23 -5.74 -5.04
C TYR A 179 6.82 -6.26 -5.33
N ARG A 180 6.05 -6.54 -4.29
CA ARG A 180 4.65 -7.03 -4.40
C ARG A 180 3.80 -6.32 -3.38
N TYR A 181 3.18 -5.23 -3.80
CA TYR A 181 2.39 -4.45 -2.88
C TYR A 181 1.05 -5.11 -2.54
N ALA A 182 0.60 -4.88 -1.34
CA ALA A 182 -0.79 -4.96 -0.96
C ALA A 182 -1.32 -3.53 -0.74
N ALA A 183 -2.63 -3.34 -0.84
CA ALA A 183 -3.22 -2.04 -0.54
C ALA A 183 -4.49 -2.18 0.29
N ILE A 184 -4.83 -1.12 1.01
CA ILE A 184 -6.07 -0.96 1.78
C ILE A 184 -6.89 0.18 1.23
N SER A 185 -8.22 0.06 1.27
CA SER A 185 -9.12 1.20 1.03
C SER A 185 -9.02 2.17 2.20
N ALA A 186 -9.50 3.41 2.00
CA ALA A 186 -9.50 4.45 3.02
C ALA A 186 -10.31 4.01 4.26
N PRO A 187 -9.69 3.93 5.45
CA PRO A 187 -10.42 3.69 6.69
C PRO A 187 -11.31 4.88 7.06
N ASP A 188 -12.39 4.65 7.78
CA ASP A 188 -13.31 5.69 8.25
C ASP A 188 -13.09 6.12 9.72
N ASP A 189 -12.04 5.63 10.34
CA ASP A 189 -11.64 5.94 11.71
C ASP A 189 -10.23 6.53 11.76
N GLN A 190 -10.09 7.72 12.35
CA GLN A 190 -8.83 8.45 12.48
C GLN A 190 -7.75 7.69 13.29
N SER A 191 -8.17 6.80 14.17
CA SER A 191 -7.27 5.99 14.99
C SER A 191 -6.81 4.71 14.28
N SER A 192 -7.18 4.52 13.02
CA SER A 192 -6.82 3.35 12.24
C SER A 192 -5.32 3.23 12.05
N ALA A 193 -4.83 2.02 12.25
CA ALA A 193 -3.46 1.63 11.94
C ALA A 193 -3.46 0.22 11.33
N PHE A 194 -2.77 0.08 10.21
CA PHE A 194 -2.61 -1.19 9.52
C PHE A 194 -1.13 -1.46 9.26
N THR A 195 -0.72 -2.72 9.47
CA THR A 195 0.64 -3.16 9.21
C THR A 195 0.63 -4.18 8.08
N GLY A 196 1.43 -3.93 7.05
CA GLY A 196 1.58 -4.83 5.91
C GLY A 196 2.97 -5.40 5.80
N LYS A 197 3.07 -6.66 5.36
CA LYS A 197 4.32 -7.32 4.95
C LYS A 197 4.04 -8.32 3.85
N TYR A 198 5.00 -8.50 2.95
CA TYR A 198 5.00 -9.52 1.89
C TYR A 198 6.02 -10.60 2.17
N TYR A 199 5.72 -11.83 1.74
CA TYR A 199 6.57 -13.01 1.86
C TYR A 199 6.61 -13.74 0.52
N PHE A 200 7.80 -13.90 -0.03
CA PHE A 200 8.02 -14.77 -1.19
C PHE A 200 8.37 -16.19 -0.72
N GLU A 201 7.40 -16.84 -0.13
CA GLU A 201 7.52 -18.23 0.37
C GLU A 201 6.17 -18.96 0.34
N ASP A 202 6.21 -20.29 0.37
CA ASP A 202 5.01 -21.14 0.45
C ASP A 202 4.42 -21.10 1.86
N SER A 203 3.20 -20.55 1.99
CA SER A 203 2.46 -20.47 3.26
C SER A 203 1.98 -21.82 3.78
N ASN A 204 2.01 -22.90 2.99
CA ASN A 204 1.38 -24.20 3.26
C ASN A 204 1.87 -24.88 4.54
N MET A 205 3.14 -24.64 4.93
CA MET A 205 3.69 -25.19 6.18
C MET A 205 3.03 -24.62 7.44
N LEU A 206 2.66 -23.33 7.40
CA LEU A 206 2.05 -22.60 8.52
C LEU A 206 0.52 -22.58 8.42
N TYR A 207 0.01 -22.53 7.22
CA TYR A 207 -1.41 -22.38 6.87
C TYR A 207 -1.79 -23.44 5.82
N PRO A 208 -2.14 -24.66 6.23
CA PRO A 208 -2.30 -25.80 5.31
C PRO A 208 -3.29 -25.54 4.19
N HIS A 209 -2.85 -25.66 2.92
CA HIS A 209 -3.68 -25.41 1.73
C HIS A 209 -4.79 -26.45 1.53
N GLU A 210 -4.70 -27.61 2.19
CA GLU A 210 -5.79 -28.60 2.20
C GLU A 210 -6.96 -28.13 3.05
N SER A 211 -6.71 -27.31 4.08
CA SER A 211 -7.73 -26.69 4.92
C SER A 211 -8.28 -25.45 4.24
N ARG A 212 -9.22 -25.61 3.32
CA ARG A 212 -9.81 -24.52 2.55
C ARG A 212 -11.31 -24.70 2.33
N ALA A 213 -12.01 -23.59 2.13
CA ALA A 213 -13.40 -23.58 1.74
C ALA A 213 -13.61 -24.36 0.43
N GLN A 214 -14.79 -24.99 0.29
CA GLN A 214 -15.06 -25.94 -0.79
C GLN A 214 -14.98 -25.32 -2.17
N GLU A 215 -15.29 -24.04 -2.30
CA GLU A 215 -15.23 -23.23 -3.54
C GLU A 215 -13.81 -22.98 -4.01
N ILE A 216 -12.80 -22.99 -3.12
CA ILE A 216 -11.41 -22.72 -3.46
C ILE A 216 -10.79 -23.97 -4.08
N GLU A 217 -10.26 -23.84 -5.31
CA GLU A 217 -9.57 -24.92 -6.02
C GLU A 217 -8.07 -24.91 -5.73
N ILE A 218 -7.44 -23.73 -5.87
CA ILE A 218 -6.00 -23.53 -5.76
C ILE A 218 -5.76 -22.35 -4.81
N ILE A 219 -4.72 -22.45 -4.02
CA ILE A 219 -4.15 -21.39 -3.20
C ILE A 219 -2.72 -21.19 -3.71
N ASP A 220 -2.28 -19.95 -3.76
CA ASP A 220 -0.90 -19.60 -4.13
C ASP A 220 0.08 -20.31 -3.20
N ASN A 221 1.06 -21.00 -3.78
CA ASN A 221 2.07 -21.75 -3.08
C ASN A 221 3.47 -21.14 -3.16
N ARG A 222 3.56 -19.85 -3.53
CA ARG A 222 4.82 -19.15 -3.69
C ARG A 222 4.89 -17.83 -2.94
N GLU A 223 3.75 -17.20 -2.68
CA GLU A 223 3.71 -15.88 -2.08
C GLU A 223 2.47 -15.68 -1.20
N TYR A 224 2.62 -14.84 -0.17
CA TYR A 224 1.51 -14.40 0.67
C TYR A 224 1.84 -13.05 1.32
N TRP A 225 0.81 -12.42 1.86
CA TRP A 225 0.91 -11.15 2.58
C TRP A 225 0.32 -11.30 3.97
N THR A 226 0.85 -10.54 4.92
CA THR A 226 0.13 -10.26 6.16
C THR A 226 -0.35 -8.82 6.12
N ILE A 227 -1.63 -8.63 6.44
CA ILE A 227 -2.23 -7.32 6.69
C ILE A 227 -2.93 -7.41 8.02
N ASP A 228 -2.40 -6.70 9.00
CA ASP A 228 -2.90 -6.70 10.38
C ASP A 228 -3.48 -5.33 10.71
N LYS A 229 -4.70 -5.32 11.28
CA LYS A 229 -5.28 -4.12 11.89
C LYS A 229 -4.68 -3.96 13.28
N THR A 230 -3.78 -2.99 13.43
CA THR A 230 -3.02 -2.74 14.66
C THR A 230 -3.57 -1.58 15.49
N GLY A 231 -4.53 -0.82 14.93
CA GLY A 231 -5.25 0.26 15.62
C GLY A 231 -6.59 0.58 14.98
N GLY A 232 -7.48 1.19 15.76
CA GLY A 232 -8.81 1.59 15.30
C GLY A 232 -9.80 0.44 15.11
N GLU A 233 -11.03 0.82 14.75
CA GLU A 233 -12.14 -0.13 14.54
C GLU A 233 -12.57 -0.23 13.07
N ALA A 234 -12.01 0.60 12.17
CA ALA A 234 -12.39 0.60 10.77
C ALA A 234 -12.03 -0.71 10.06
N ASP A 235 -12.91 -1.15 9.18
CA ASP A 235 -12.66 -2.25 8.27
C ASP A 235 -12.37 -1.72 6.86
N VAL A 236 -11.54 -2.46 6.12
CA VAL A 236 -11.05 -2.03 4.80
C VAL A 236 -11.22 -3.14 3.75
N MET A 237 -11.24 -2.75 2.49
CA MET A 237 -11.01 -3.66 1.37
C MET A 237 -9.52 -3.90 1.22
N ILE A 238 -9.15 -5.10 0.80
CA ILE A 238 -7.76 -5.48 0.53
C ILE A 238 -7.55 -5.64 -0.96
N THR A 239 -6.46 -5.09 -1.45
CA THR A 239 -5.95 -5.30 -2.81
C THR A 239 -4.62 -6.04 -2.73
N LEU A 240 -4.45 -7.10 -3.53
CA LEU A 240 -3.18 -7.80 -3.72
C LEU A 240 -2.72 -7.65 -5.16
N SER A 241 -1.42 -7.40 -5.36
CA SER A 241 -0.81 -7.39 -6.69
C SER A 241 -0.39 -8.81 -7.11
N TRP A 242 -0.22 -9.04 -8.41
CA TRP A 242 0.37 -10.27 -8.96
C TRP A 242 1.36 -9.97 -10.08
N ASP A 243 2.22 -10.94 -10.39
CA ASP A 243 3.11 -10.88 -11.54
C ASP A 243 3.30 -12.27 -12.15
N GLU A 244 2.76 -12.47 -13.33
CA GLU A 244 2.76 -13.74 -14.06
C GLU A 244 4.15 -14.18 -14.54
N PHE A 245 5.13 -13.29 -14.55
CA PHE A 245 6.48 -13.58 -15.06
C PHE A 245 7.47 -13.96 -13.96
N THR A 246 7.16 -13.62 -12.70
CA THR A 246 8.10 -13.77 -11.60
C THR A 246 7.58 -14.60 -10.44
N THR A 247 6.60 -14.10 -9.70
CA THR A 247 6.18 -14.67 -8.40
C THR A 247 4.93 -15.53 -8.49
N THR A 248 3.89 -15.06 -9.17
CA THR A 248 2.58 -15.72 -9.15
C THR A 248 2.58 -17.01 -9.96
N PRO A 249 2.11 -18.13 -9.40
CA PRO A 249 2.04 -19.40 -10.11
C PRO A 249 1.14 -19.34 -11.35
N SER A 250 1.60 -19.92 -12.46
CA SER A 250 0.83 -19.93 -13.71
C SER A 250 -0.53 -20.62 -13.58
N GLU A 251 -0.66 -21.57 -12.66
CA GLU A 251 -1.88 -22.34 -12.40
C GLU A 251 -3.03 -21.46 -11.88
N LEU A 252 -2.71 -20.34 -11.23
CA LEU A 252 -3.71 -19.35 -10.81
C LEU A 252 -4.27 -18.55 -11.99
N LEU A 253 -3.47 -18.37 -13.04
CA LEU A 253 -3.72 -17.45 -14.14
C LEU A 253 -4.30 -18.12 -15.41
N VAL A 254 -4.45 -19.46 -15.41
CA VAL A 254 -5.01 -20.19 -16.55
C VAL A 254 -6.54 -20.13 -16.59
N GLU A 255 -7.11 -20.18 -17.80
CA GLU A 255 -8.53 -20.22 -18.18
C GLU A 255 -9.27 -18.88 -18.02
N SER A 256 -9.71 -18.50 -16.83
CA SER A 256 -10.44 -17.27 -16.58
C SER A 256 -9.85 -16.49 -15.44
N THR A 257 -9.46 -15.24 -15.70
CA THR A 257 -8.97 -14.34 -14.65
C THR A 257 -10.04 -13.98 -13.63
N GLU A 258 -11.35 -14.11 -13.98
CA GLU A 258 -12.45 -13.90 -13.04
C GLU A 258 -12.45 -14.91 -11.89
N ALA A 259 -11.68 -16.00 -12.01
CA ALA A 259 -11.54 -16.99 -10.96
C ALA A 259 -10.53 -16.60 -9.88
N ILE A 260 -9.68 -15.58 -10.11
CA ILE A 260 -8.70 -15.12 -9.13
C ILE A 260 -9.43 -14.42 -7.97
N ARG A 261 -9.05 -14.77 -6.75
CA ARG A 261 -9.63 -14.26 -5.51
C ARG A 261 -8.55 -13.83 -4.54
N VAL A 262 -8.91 -12.92 -3.65
CA VAL A 262 -8.23 -12.76 -2.38
C VAL A 262 -8.75 -13.82 -1.44
N VAL A 263 -7.87 -14.66 -0.92
CA VAL A 263 -8.22 -15.66 0.09
C VAL A 263 -7.47 -15.33 1.38
N ARG A 264 -8.13 -15.55 2.52
CA ARG A 264 -7.61 -15.26 3.86
C ARG A 264 -7.60 -16.52 4.70
N TRP A 265 -6.55 -16.69 5.50
CA TRP A 265 -6.54 -17.69 6.53
C TRP A 265 -7.43 -17.24 7.69
N ASP A 266 -8.52 -17.96 7.91
CA ASP A 266 -9.38 -17.76 9.07
C ASP A 266 -8.85 -18.56 10.25
N THR A 267 -8.34 -17.87 11.25
CA THR A 267 -7.70 -18.50 12.43
C THR A 267 -8.72 -19.22 13.31
N GLU A 268 -9.97 -18.74 13.38
CA GLU A 268 -11.03 -19.36 14.18
C GLU A 268 -11.55 -20.64 13.50
N ALA A 269 -11.76 -20.59 12.18
CA ALA A 269 -12.18 -21.75 11.40
C ALA A 269 -11.03 -22.71 11.11
N GLY A 270 -9.78 -22.30 11.20
CA GLY A 270 -8.59 -23.07 10.84
C GLY A 270 -8.54 -23.44 9.36
N MET A 271 -8.98 -22.52 8.49
CA MET A 271 -9.05 -22.77 7.04
C MET A 271 -8.96 -21.49 6.23
N TRP A 272 -8.62 -21.64 4.95
CA TRP A 272 -8.68 -20.57 3.96
C TRP A 272 -10.11 -20.28 3.54
N VAL A 273 -10.50 -19.00 3.54
CA VAL A 273 -11.83 -18.51 3.16
C VAL A 273 -11.72 -17.56 1.97
N ASP A 274 -12.76 -17.50 1.12
CA ASP A 274 -12.84 -16.60 -0.02
C ASP A 274 -13.36 -15.21 0.42
N GLU A 275 -12.51 -14.19 0.36
CA GLU A 275 -12.88 -12.79 0.59
C GLU A 275 -13.42 -12.09 -0.67
N GLY A 276 -13.47 -12.82 -1.80
CA GLY A 276 -13.90 -12.30 -3.08
C GLY A 276 -12.76 -11.78 -3.93
N GLY A 277 -13.08 -11.18 -5.08
CA GLY A 277 -12.04 -10.59 -5.94
C GLY A 277 -12.63 -9.92 -7.18
N VAL A 278 -12.24 -8.67 -7.39
CA VAL A 278 -12.45 -7.89 -8.61
C VAL A 278 -11.07 -7.62 -9.20
N GLN A 279 -10.83 -8.13 -10.39
CA GLN A 279 -9.52 -8.07 -11.04
C GLN A 279 -9.35 -6.79 -11.84
N ASP A 280 -8.18 -6.17 -11.74
CA ASP A 280 -7.69 -5.18 -12.69
C ASP A 280 -6.52 -5.78 -13.49
N MET A 281 -6.79 -6.14 -14.74
CA MET A 281 -5.80 -6.78 -15.62
C MET A 281 -4.71 -5.83 -16.08
N PHE A 282 -4.94 -4.52 -16.03
CA PHE A 282 -3.94 -3.53 -16.40
C PHE A 282 -3.00 -3.25 -15.23
N ALA A 283 -3.56 -3.04 -14.05
CA ALA A 283 -2.80 -2.82 -12.82
C ALA A 283 -2.22 -4.13 -12.24
N LYS A 284 -2.66 -5.29 -12.73
CA LYS A 284 -2.27 -6.61 -12.20
C LYS A 284 -2.61 -6.75 -10.73
N THR A 285 -3.88 -6.48 -10.38
CA THR A 285 -4.37 -6.54 -9.01
C THR A 285 -5.71 -7.22 -8.89
N VAL A 286 -5.98 -7.74 -7.71
CA VAL A 286 -7.30 -8.21 -7.30
C VAL A 286 -7.68 -7.55 -5.99
N THR A 287 -8.88 -6.96 -5.97
CA THR A 287 -9.40 -6.22 -4.81
C THR A 287 -10.65 -6.93 -4.27
N THR A 288 -10.77 -7.06 -2.94
CA THR A 288 -11.99 -7.57 -2.33
C THR A 288 -13.15 -6.61 -2.61
N PRO A 289 -14.34 -7.12 -2.95
CA PRO A 289 -15.46 -6.26 -3.36
C PRO A 289 -16.12 -5.51 -2.19
N VAL A 290 -15.84 -5.94 -0.97
CA VAL A 290 -16.29 -5.37 0.30
C VAL A 290 -15.15 -5.43 1.31
N HIS A 291 -15.34 -4.80 2.45
CA HIS A 291 -14.42 -4.93 3.58
C HIS A 291 -14.23 -6.41 3.93
N VAL A 292 -12.99 -6.78 4.25
CA VAL A 292 -12.68 -8.15 4.63
C VAL A 292 -13.34 -8.54 5.94
N SER A 293 -13.58 -9.84 6.12
CA SER A 293 -14.22 -10.37 7.33
C SER A 293 -13.25 -10.55 8.49
N GLY A 294 -11.95 -10.33 8.28
CA GLY A 294 -10.89 -10.40 9.27
C GLY A 294 -9.54 -10.08 8.68
N TYR A 295 -8.52 -10.04 9.51
CA TYR A 295 -7.15 -9.65 9.17
C TYR A 295 -6.16 -10.80 9.41
N GLY A 296 -4.90 -10.62 9.08
CA GLY A 296 -3.83 -11.59 9.20
C GLY A 296 -3.28 -12.00 7.84
N VAL A 297 -3.31 -13.27 7.52
CA VAL A 297 -2.66 -13.85 6.33
C VAL A 297 -3.60 -13.87 5.13
N PHE A 298 -3.15 -13.28 4.04
CA PHE A 298 -3.82 -13.22 2.75
C PHE A 298 -2.93 -13.78 1.65
N THR A 299 -3.55 -14.41 0.66
CA THR A 299 -2.86 -14.76 -0.59
C THR A 299 -3.84 -14.78 -1.76
N LEU A 300 -3.32 -15.11 -2.94
CA LEU A 300 -4.14 -15.33 -4.12
C LEU A 300 -4.70 -16.75 -4.11
N GLY A 301 -5.94 -16.87 -4.49
CA GLY A 301 -6.60 -18.14 -4.69
C GLY A 301 -7.34 -18.19 -6.01
N ARG A 302 -7.80 -19.40 -6.38
CA ARG A 302 -8.64 -19.62 -7.55
C ARG A 302 -9.86 -20.44 -7.18
N LEU A 303 -11.02 -20.04 -7.71
CA LEU A 303 -12.27 -20.79 -7.52
C LEU A 303 -12.37 -21.98 -8.46
N ARG A 304 -13.05 -23.03 -7.99
CA ARG A 304 -13.44 -24.18 -8.80
C ARG A 304 -14.41 -23.77 -9.89
N LYS A 305 -14.27 -24.36 -11.06
CA LYS A 305 -15.09 -24.04 -12.24
C LYS A 305 -16.61 -24.11 -11.99
N GLY A 306 -17.11 -24.95 -11.07
CA GLY A 306 -18.52 -25.06 -10.73
C GLY A 306 -19.03 -23.98 -9.74
N TYR A 307 -18.12 -23.22 -9.14
CA TYR A 307 -18.39 -22.11 -8.20
C TYR A 307 -18.15 -20.74 -8.85
N LEU A 308 -17.62 -20.72 -10.08
CA LEU A 308 -17.62 -19.50 -10.87
C LEU A 308 -19.07 -19.07 -11.08
N PRO A 309 -19.35 -17.77 -11.09
CA PRO A 309 -20.68 -17.26 -11.33
C PRO A 309 -21.28 -17.92 -12.57
N THR A 310 -22.38 -18.63 -12.39
CA THR A 310 -23.10 -19.27 -13.50
C THR A 310 -23.67 -18.17 -14.41
N GLU A 311 -23.87 -18.48 -15.71
CA GLU A 311 -24.47 -17.57 -16.69
C GLU A 311 -25.98 -17.29 -16.43
N ASP A 312 -26.47 -17.51 -15.20
CA ASP A 312 -27.88 -17.37 -14.82
C ASP A 312 -28.34 -15.91 -14.80
N ILE A 313 -27.39 -14.99 -14.61
CA ILE A 313 -27.61 -13.54 -14.73
C ILE A 313 -26.49 -12.92 -15.54
N VAL A 314 -26.84 -11.95 -16.39
CA VAL A 314 -25.85 -11.13 -17.12
C VAL A 314 -25.77 -9.74 -16.48
N ILE A 315 -24.58 -9.32 -16.15
CA ILE A 315 -24.35 -8.05 -15.46
C ILE A 315 -23.70 -7.06 -16.45
N TYR A 316 -24.36 -5.90 -16.62
CA TYR A 316 -23.87 -4.83 -17.50
C TYR A 316 -23.16 -3.77 -16.69
N ASN A 317 -21.85 -3.66 -16.84
CA ASN A 317 -20.96 -2.88 -15.97
C ASN A 317 -20.93 -1.37 -16.27
N GLY A 318 -21.82 -0.85 -17.11
CA GLY A 318 -21.91 0.56 -17.47
C GLY A 318 -23.24 1.18 -17.05
N LEU A 319 -23.18 2.36 -16.44
CA LEU A 319 -24.31 3.17 -16.05
C LEU A 319 -24.14 4.60 -16.58
N THR A 320 -25.10 5.06 -17.39
CA THR A 320 -25.13 6.42 -17.96
C THR A 320 -26.49 7.03 -17.64
N PRO A 321 -26.67 7.62 -16.45
CA PRO A 321 -27.99 8.05 -15.99
C PRO A 321 -28.37 9.42 -16.57
N ASP A 322 -28.54 9.52 -17.91
CA ASP A 322 -28.87 10.74 -18.65
C ASP A 322 -30.36 10.79 -19.06
N GLY A 323 -31.11 9.69 -18.89
CA GLY A 323 -32.55 9.62 -19.15
C GLY A 323 -32.92 9.35 -20.61
N ASP A 324 -31.95 8.85 -21.41
CA ASP A 324 -32.18 8.50 -22.82
C ASP A 324 -32.83 7.11 -23.03
N GLY A 325 -33.04 6.38 -21.95
CA GLY A 325 -33.59 5.03 -21.92
C GLY A 325 -32.57 3.92 -22.14
N LYS A 326 -31.24 4.24 -22.14
CA LYS A 326 -30.18 3.26 -22.29
C LYS A 326 -29.18 3.39 -21.13
N ASN A 327 -28.94 2.29 -20.45
CA ASN A 327 -28.02 2.25 -19.28
C ASN A 327 -28.34 3.31 -18.21
N ASP A 328 -29.61 3.71 -18.09
CA ASP A 328 -30.09 4.67 -17.09
C ASP A 328 -30.07 4.09 -15.67
N TYR A 329 -29.95 2.79 -15.55
CA TYR A 329 -29.82 2.08 -14.28
C TYR A 329 -28.88 0.89 -14.42
N PHE A 330 -28.38 0.40 -13.31
CA PHE A 330 -27.51 -0.78 -13.27
C PHE A 330 -28.34 -2.02 -13.67
N TYR A 331 -28.19 -2.43 -14.92
CA TYR A 331 -28.99 -3.52 -15.48
C TYR A 331 -28.36 -4.87 -15.20
N ILE A 332 -29.16 -5.77 -14.62
CA ILE A 332 -28.78 -7.15 -14.30
C ILE A 332 -29.85 -8.07 -14.94
N GLU A 333 -29.54 -8.59 -16.12
CA GLU A 333 -30.46 -9.48 -16.84
C GLU A 333 -30.64 -10.79 -16.08
N GLY A 334 -31.88 -11.22 -15.90
CA GLY A 334 -32.24 -12.47 -15.24
C GLY A 334 -32.33 -12.41 -13.73
N ILE A 335 -31.96 -11.30 -13.06
CA ILE A 335 -31.95 -11.20 -11.59
C ILE A 335 -33.34 -11.42 -10.97
N THR A 336 -34.40 -11.03 -11.66
CA THR A 336 -35.79 -11.19 -11.23
C THR A 336 -36.24 -12.67 -11.16
N ASN A 337 -35.49 -13.58 -11.81
CA ASN A 337 -35.76 -15.02 -11.73
C ASN A 337 -35.21 -15.63 -10.41
N HIS A 338 -34.56 -14.83 -9.60
CA HIS A 338 -33.92 -15.23 -8.32
C HIS A 338 -34.52 -14.44 -7.15
N PRO A 339 -35.76 -14.75 -6.70
CA PRO A 339 -36.34 -14.10 -5.53
C PRO A 339 -35.46 -14.28 -4.29
N GLY A 340 -35.40 -13.26 -3.45
CA GLY A 340 -34.47 -13.23 -2.29
C GLY A 340 -33.08 -12.69 -2.64
N ASN A 341 -32.91 -12.16 -3.87
CA ASN A 341 -31.67 -11.51 -4.25
C ASN A 341 -31.44 -10.19 -3.47
N THR A 342 -30.17 -9.81 -3.33
CA THR A 342 -29.75 -8.52 -2.79
C THR A 342 -28.67 -7.91 -3.69
N VAL A 343 -28.70 -6.59 -3.85
CA VAL A 343 -27.68 -5.84 -4.58
C VAL A 343 -27.18 -4.72 -3.69
N GLN A 344 -25.88 -4.68 -3.53
CA GLN A 344 -25.16 -3.64 -2.79
C GLN A 344 -24.15 -2.99 -3.73
N ILE A 345 -23.98 -1.66 -3.62
CA ILE A 345 -22.98 -0.91 -4.40
C ILE A 345 -22.15 -0.07 -3.44
N TYR A 346 -20.86 -0.08 -3.68
CA TYR A 346 -19.84 0.56 -2.87
C TYR A 346 -19.02 1.52 -3.73
N ASN A 347 -18.58 2.63 -3.15
CA ASN A 347 -17.61 3.49 -3.80
C ASN A 347 -16.19 2.87 -3.72
N ARG A 348 -15.20 3.51 -4.33
CA ARG A 348 -13.80 3.04 -4.33
C ARG A 348 -13.15 2.99 -2.95
N TRP A 349 -13.76 3.59 -1.94
CA TRP A 349 -13.30 3.55 -0.55
C TRP A 349 -14.03 2.50 0.31
N GLY A 350 -14.81 1.60 -0.31
CA GLY A 350 -15.57 0.57 0.39
C GLY A 350 -16.82 1.04 1.10
N ILE A 351 -17.19 2.34 0.95
CA ILE A 351 -18.39 2.86 1.58
C ILE A 351 -19.61 2.46 0.75
N LYS A 352 -20.57 1.83 1.41
CA LYS A 352 -21.83 1.41 0.77
C LYS A 352 -22.68 2.63 0.40
N VAL A 353 -22.91 2.83 -0.89
CA VAL A 353 -23.70 3.92 -1.46
C VAL A 353 -25.13 3.51 -1.81
N TYR A 354 -25.38 2.22 -2.00
CA TYR A 354 -26.70 1.69 -2.35
C TYR A 354 -26.88 0.27 -1.83
N GLU A 355 -28.09 -0.07 -1.40
CA GLU A 355 -28.49 -1.43 -1.04
C GLU A 355 -29.97 -1.63 -1.26
N THR A 356 -30.33 -2.78 -1.85
CA THR A 356 -31.71 -3.21 -1.93
C THR A 356 -31.84 -4.73 -1.94
N ALA A 357 -33.00 -5.22 -1.53
CA ALA A 357 -33.43 -6.59 -1.77
C ALA A 357 -34.44 -6.62 -2.92
N GLU A 358 -34.63 -7.79 -3.53
CA GLU A 358 -35.55 -8.00 -4.66
C GLU A 358 -35.30 -7.00 -5.81
N TYR A 359 -34.03 -6.89 -6.23
CA TYR A 359 -33.62 -5.95 -7.27
C TYR A 359 -34.43 -6.14 -8.56
N ASP A 360 -34.82 -5.01 -9.18
CA ASP A 360 -35.58 -4.91 -10.43
C ASP A 360 -36.98 -5.56 -10.41
N SER A 361 -37.47 -5.97 -9.23
CA SER A 361 -38.82 -6.59 -9.13
C SER A 361 -39.95 -5.58 -9.11
N ASN A 362 -39.71 -4.36 -8.62
CA ASN A 362 -40.72 -3.29 -8.53
C ASN A 362 -40.14 -1.90 -8.86
N GLY A 363 -39.16 -1.84 -9.79
CA GLY A 363 -38.44 -0.62 -10.14
C GLY A 363 -37.45 -0.14 -9.09
N ASN A 364 -37.07 -1.00 -8.15
CA ASN A 364 -36.06 -0.77 -7.15
C ASN A 364 -34.64 -1.00 -7.71
N VAL A 365 -34.32 -0.19 -8.72
CA VAL A 365 -33.02 -0.26 -9.43
C VAL A 365 -32.11 0.87 -9.02
N PHE A 366 -30.82 0.67 -9.22
CA PHE A 366 -29.80 1.69 -8.95
C PHE A 366 -29.62 2.59 -10.18
N THR A 367 -29.89 3.88 -10.01
CA THR A 367 -29.82 4.91 -11.07
C THR A 367 -28.69 5.90 -10.86
N GLY A 368 -27.62 5.51 -10.14
CA GLY A 368 -26.50 6.42 -9.85
C GLY A 368 -26.81 7.42 -8.71
N VAL A 369 -27.87 7.17 -7.92
CA VAL A 369 -28.24 8.01 -6.77
C VAL A 369 -27.96 7.26 -5.48
N SER A 370 -27.27 7.92 -4.53
CA SER A 370 -26.95 7.33 -3.24
C SER A 370 -28.20 7.16 -2.38
N SER A 371 -28.36 5.98 -1.78
CA SER A 371 -29.30 5.74 -0.67
C SER A 371 -28.57 5.53 0.68
N GLY A 372 -27.24 5.59 0.69
CA GLY A 372 -26.37 5.33 1.85
C GLY A 372 -25.91 6.60 2.57
N ARG A 373 -25.02 6.41 3.57
CA ARG A 373 -24.46 7.49 4.41
C ARG A 373 -23.34 8.30 3.72
N ALA A 374 -22.96 7.95 2.50
CA ALA A 374 -21.75 8.47 1.84
C ALA A 374 -21.91 9.82 1.12
N THR A 375 -23.07 10.46 1.19
CA THR A 375 -23.33 11.78 0.59
C THR A 375 -23.87 12.74 1.63
N LEU A 376 -23.59 14.05 1.47
CA LEU A 376 -24.07 15.14 2.35
C LEU A 376 -25.62 15.22 2.36
N SER A 377 -26.27 14.67 1.34
CA SER A 377 -27.71 14.47 1.33
C SER A 377 -28.08 13.09 0.77
N GLN A 378 -29.05 12.41 1.37
CA GLN A 378 -29.65 11.18 0.86
C GLN A 378 -30.44 11.51 -0.42
N ARG A 379 -29.84 11.50 -1.59
CA ARG A 379 -30.41 11.62 -2.95
C ARG A 379 -29.49 12.35 -3.93
N ASP A 380 -28.23 12.59 -3.54
CA ASP A 380 -27.29 13.18 -4.47
C ASP A 380 -26.88 12.15 -5.53
N ARG A 381 -26.72 12.60 -6.77
CA ARG A 381 -26.09 11.80 -7.81
C ARG A 381 -24.63 11.54 -7.46
N LEU A 382 -24.24 10.29 -7.63
CA LEU A 382 -22.87 9.88 -7.41
C LEU A 382 -21.95 10.43 -8.53
N PRO A 383 -20.71 10.82 -8.20
CA PRO A 383 -19.74 11.25 -9.20
C PRO A 383 -19.45 10.15 -10.24
N ALA A 384 -19.09 10.56 -11.46
CA ALA A 384 -18.56 9.64 -12.45
C ALA A 384 -17.31 8.93 -11.93
N GLY A 385 -17.21 7.63 -12.20
CA GLY A 385 -16.08 6.83 -11.72
C GLY A 385 -16.43 5.36 -11.56
N THR A 386 -15.48 4.62 -11.01
CA THR A 386 -15.63 3.18 -10.74
C THR A 386 -16.22 2.97 -9.36
N TYR A 387 -17.22 2.09 -9.31
CA TYR A 387 -17.87 1.58 -8.10
C TYR A 387 -17.75 0.07 -8.09
N PHE A 388 -17.96 -0.55 -6.93
CA PHE A 388 -17.99 -2.01 -6.80
C PHE A 388 -19.39 -2.47 -6.44
N TYR A 389 -19.82 -3.60 -7.00
CA TYR A 389 -21.10 -4.20 -6.64
C TYR A 389 -20.91 -5.56 -5.97
N VAL A 390 -21.84 -5.90 -5.11
CA VAL A 390 -22.03 -7.26 -4.57
C VAL A 390 -23.48 -7.65 -4.80
N ILE A 391 -23.68 -8.76 -5.50
CA ILE A 391 -24.98 -9.35 -5.78
C ILE A 391 -25.03 -10.70 -5.10
N GLN A 392 -26.06 -10.94 -4.28
CA GLN A 392 -26.31 -12.25 -3.72
C GLN A 392 -27.68 -12.74 -4.16
N TYR A 393 -27.80 -13.99 -4.56
CA TYR A 393 -29.07 -14.58 -4.96
C TYR A 393 -29.10 -16.09 -4.70
N PRO A 394 -30.30 -16.65 -4.38
CA PRO A 394 -30.49 -18.09 -4.23
C PRO A 394 -30.38 -18.79 -5.58
N HIS A 395 -29.61 -19.87 -5.64
CA HIS A 395 -29.55 -20.74 -6.81
C HIS A 395 -29.38 -22.19 -6.37
N ARG A 396 -30.27 -23.08 -6.80
CA ARG A 396 -30.24 -24.53 -6.53
C ARG A 396 -29.99 -24.91 -5.06
N GLY A 397 -30.54 -24.14 -4.11
CA GLY A 397 -30.42 -24.39 -2.69
C GLY A 397 -29.15 -23.84 -2.01
N THR A 398 -28.32 -23.11 -2.76
CA THR A 398 -27.16 -22.36 -2.25
C THR A 398 -27.34 -20.86 -2.52
N THR A 399 -26.62 -20.02 -1.80
CA THR A 399 -26.55 -18.58 -2.10
C THR A 399 -25.31 -18.33 -2.95
N ILE A 400 -25.53 -17.80 -4.15
CA ILE A 400 -24.44 -17.35 -5.04
C ILE A 400 -24.11 -15.90 -4.70
N LYS A 401 -22.83 -15.59 -4.57
CA LYS A 401 -22.31 -14.22 -4.40
C LYS A 401 -21.50 -13.85 -5.65
N LYS A 402 -21.96 -12.82 -6.39
CA LYS A 402 -21.22 -12.22 -7.50
C LYS A 402 -20.74 -10.84 -7.10
N SER A 403 -19.53 -10.49 -7.47
CA SER A 403 -18.96 -9.16 -7.28
C SER A 403 -18.24 -8.70 -8.54
N GLY A 404 -18.14 -7.39 -8.71
CA GLY A 404 -17.48 -6.80 -9.86
C GLY A 404 -17.48 -5.28 -9.77
N TYR A 405 -17.05 -4.63 -10.85
CA TYR A 405 -17.06 -3.17 -10.94
C TYR A 405 -18.26 -2.68 -11.77
N LEU A 406 -18.70 -1.47 -11.45
CA LEU A 406 -19.69 -0.70 -12.19
C LEU A 406 -19.09 0.67 -12.50
N TYR A 407 -19.03 1.05 -13.77
CA TYR A 407 -18.59 2.38 -14.15
C TYR A 407 -19.81 3.30 -14.32
N ILE A 408 -19.83 4.41 -13.58
CA ILE A 408 -20.81 5.47 -13.74
C ILE A 408 -20.17 6.57 -14.59
N SER A 409 -20.77 6.88 -15.74
CA SER A 409 -20.37 8.03 -16.54
C SER A 409 -21.13 9.29 -16.13
N SER A 410 -20.55 10.48 -16.38
CA SER A 410 -21.29 11.73 -16.25
C SER A 410 -22.35 11.80 -17.35
N ALA A 411 -23.57 12.19 -16.99
CA ALA A 411 -24.50 12.73 -17.96
C ALA A 411 -23.93 14.10 -18.41
N ASP A 412 -23.43 14.18 -19.63
CA ASP A 412 -23.07 15.45 -20.26
C ASP A 412 -24.30 16.31 -20.55
#